data_dd6973bf4267f968470b2e773c93414e
#
_entry.id   dd6973bf4267f968470b2e773c93414e
#
_cell.length_a   1.000
_cell.length_b   1.000
_cell.length_c   1.000
_cell.angle_alpha   90.00
_cell.angle_beta   90.00
_cell.angle_gamma   90.00
#
_symmetry.space_group_name_H-M   'P 1'
#
loop_
_entity.id
_entity.type
_entity.pdbx_description
1 polymer ?
#
loop_
_entity_poly.entity_id
_entity_poly.type
_entity_poly.pdbx_seq_one_letter_code
_entity_poly.pdbx_strand_id
1 'polypeptide(L)'
;MISGLAMIGAALALAGCGGADSRAKLPDFMLGKPVEPRRFDPEPDVKQLLRDKLDSVFTAASRPRHVRVSPPRREANGPGWTACVKAEVTSVVGRSLGTQTYLATISGGVILDRRRVEADDNCASETYEAI
;
A
#
# COMPACT_ATOMS: atom_id res chain seq x y z
N MET A 1 45.30 -20.58 -78.80
CA MET A 1 44.38 -21.39 -78.04
C MET A 1 44.35 -20.88 -76.62
N ILE A 2 43.16 -20.52 -76.17
CA ILE A 2 42.72 -20.55 -74.80
C ILE A 2 43.11 -19.33 -73.98
N SER A 3 42.25 -18.42 -73.94
CA SER A 3 41.14 -18.12 -72.98
C SER A 3 41.67 -17.60 -71.69
N GLY A 4 41.66 -16.25 -71.62
CA GLY A 4 41.80 -15.50 -70.39
C GLY A 4 40.44 -15.30 -69.73
N LEU A 5 40.34 -15.73 -68.52
CA LEU A 5 39.15 -15.42 -67.71
C LEU A 5 39.48 -14.24 -66.80
N ALA A 6 38.88 -13.13 -67.13
CA ALA A 6 38.94 -11.95 -66.27
C ALA A 6 37.98 -12.15 -65.09
N MET A 7 38.52 -12.27 -63.91
CA MET A 7 37.72 -12.17 -62.66
C MET A 7 37.60 -10.72 -62.29
N ILE A 8 36.37 -10.21 -62.41
CA ILE A 8 35.99 -8.93 -61.92
C ILE A 8 35.67 -9.11 -60.42
N GLY A 9 36.56 -8.61 -59.59
CA GLY A 9 36.33 -8.53 -58.15
C GLY A 9 35.37 -7.40 -57.81
N ALA A 10 34.20 -7.74 -57.46
CA ALA A 10 33.24 -6.77 -56.91
C ALA A 10 33.64 -6.44 -55.46
N ALA A 11 34.19 -5.27 -55.26
CA ALA A 11 34.40 -4.73 -53.92
C ALA A 11 33.06 -4.24 -53.40
N LEU A 12 32.47 -5.03 -52.53
CA LEU A 12 31.34 -4.59 -51.68
C LEU A 12 31.85 -3.63 -50.61
N ALA A 13 31.73 -2.34 -50.86
CA ALA A 13 31.88 -1.35 -49.82
C ALA A 13 30.70 -1.47 -48.88
N LEU A 14 30.88 -2.14 -47.79
CA LEU A 14 29.98 -2.06 -46.63
C LEU A 14 30.17 -0.66 -46.00
N ALA A 15 29.38 0.29 -46.50
CA ALA A 15 29.20 1.55 -45.81
C ALA A 15 28.49 1.24 -44.47
N GLY A 16 29.29 1.08 -43.42
CA GLY A 16 28.80 0.98 -42.09
C GLY A 16 28.06 2.27 -41.71
N CYS A 17 26.75 2.21 -41.68
CA CYS A 17 25.95 3.22 -41.03
C CYS A 17 26.22 3.15 -39.51
N GLY A 18 27.35 3.67 -39.13
CA GLY A 18 27.63 3.95 -37.72
C GLY A 18 27.06 5.28 -37.33
N GLY A 19 25.82 5.33 -37.14
CA GLY A 19 25.12 6.51 -36.67
C GLY A 19 23.92 6.12 -35.82
N ALA A 20 24.13 5.17 -34.92
CA ALA A 20 23.14 5.01 -33.85
C ALA A 20 23.31 6.21 -32.93
N ASP A 21 22.59 7.30 -33.22
CA ASP A 21 22.39 8.37 -32.27
C ASP A 21 21.69 7.76 -31.05
N SER A 22 22.50 7.44 -30.04
CA SER A 22 22.03 6.93 -28.76
C SER A 22 21.16 7.96 -27.98
N ARG A 23 20.78 9.02 -28.65
CA ARG A 23 19.89 10.09 -28.17
C ARG A 23 18.45 9.94 -28.66
N ALA A 24 18.06 8.77 -29.13
CA ALA A 24 16.66 8.49 -29.33
C ALA A 24 15.93 8.71 -27.99
N LYS A 25 15.28 9.85 -27.85
CA LYS A 25 14.38 10.08 -26.71
C LYS A 25 13.35 8.95 -26.72
N LEU A 26 13.35 8.17 -25.66
CA LEU A 26 12.28 7.20 -25.45
C LEU A 26 10.94 7.95 -25.48
N PRO A 27 9.94 7.44 -26.18
CA PRO A 27 8.62 8.05 -26.19
C PRO A 27 8.13 8.20 -24.75
N ASP A 28 7.49 9.31 -24.44
CA ASP A 28 7.04 9.67 -23.09
C ASP A 28 6.18 8.57 -22.41
N PHE A 29 5.54 7.71 -23.19
CA PHE A 29 4.75 6.59 -22.67
C PHE A 29 5.62 5.44 -22.14
N MET A 30 6.89 5.36 -22.56
CA MET A 30 7.87 4.38 -22.04
C MET A 30 8.67 4.92 -20.86
N LEU A 31 8.71 6.23 -20.70
CA LEU A 31 9.15 6.87 -19.49
C LEU A 31 8.00 6.72 -18.50
N GLY A 32 8.02 5.68 -17.66
CA GLY A 32 7.07 5.57 -16.58
C GLY A 32 6.93 6.91 -15.87
N LYS A 33 5.72 7.30 -15.48
CA LYS A 33 5.50 8.52 -14.68
C LYS A 33 6.58 8.60 -13.62
N PRO A 34 7.19 9.77 -13.41
CA PRO A 34 8.13 9.93 -12.30
C PRO A 34 7.47 9.36 -11.06
N VAL A 35 8.13 8.39 -10.45
CA VAL A 35 7.66 7.86 -9.17
C VAL A 35 7.80 9.01 -8.19
N GLU A 36 6.69 9.72 -7.94
CA GLU A 36 6.68 10.69 -6.86
C GLU A 36 7.14 9.98 -5.59
N PRO A 37 8.10 10.55 -4.87
CA PRO A 37 8.52 9.98 -3.62
C PRO A 37 7.26 9.84 -2.75
N ARG A 38 6.96 8.61 -2.33
CA ARG A 38 5.81 8.34 -1.48
C ARG A 38 5.90 9.23 -0.25
N ARG A 39 5.02 10.19 -0.16
CA ARG A 39 4.87 10.96 1.06
C ARG A 39 4.17 10.05 2.06
N PHE A 40 4.87 9.73 3.11
CA PHE A 40 4.27 9.01 4.23
C PHE A 40 3.44 9.99 5.06
N ASP A 41 2.26 9.54 5.43
CA ASP A 41 1.43 10.31 6.35
C ASP A 41 2.13 10.47 7.71
N PRO A 42 1.95 11.60 8.40
CA PRO A 42 2.42 11.75 9.77
C PRO A 42 1.75 10.73 10.68
N GLU A 43 2.40 10.38 11.78
CA GLU A 43 1.85 9.45 12.77
C GLU A 43 0.55 9.99 13.37
N PRO A 44 -0.56 9.24 13.29
CA PRO A 44 -1.83 9.68 13.79
C PRO A 44 -1.93 9.55 15.32
N ASP A 45 -2.66 10.45 15.95
CA ASP A 45 -3.17 10.24 17.31
C ASP A 45 -4.40 9.33 17.26
N VAL A 46 -4.17 8.03 17.34
CA VAL A 46 -5.21 7.02 17.19
C VAL A 46 -6.26 7.11 18.29
N LYS A 47 -5.86 7.46 19.52
CA LYS A 47 -6.81 7.63 20.62
C LYS A 47 -7.79 8.75 20.35
N GLN A 48 -7.29 9.91 19.94
CA GLN A 48 -8.13 11.05 19.62
C GLN A 48 -9.02 10.74 18.42
N LEU A 49 -8.46 10.13 17.38
CA LEU A 49 -9.21 9.76 16.19
C LEU A 49 -10.37 8.81 16.51
N LEU A 50 -10.15 7.83 17.39
CA LEU A 50 -11.20 6.92 17.83
C LEU A 50 -12.27 7.58 18.70
N ARG A 51 -11.89 8.49 19.59
CA ARG A 51 -12.86 9.26 20.36
C ARG A 51 -13.80 10.04 19.46
N ASP A 52 -13.26 10.63 18.40
CA ASP A 52 -14.02 11.47 17.48
C ASP A 52 -14.82 10.67 16.46
N LYS A 53 -14.35 9.47 16.10
CA LYS A 53 -14.86 8.65 14.99
C LYS A 53 -15.06 7.18 15.36
N LEU A 54 -15.57 6.94 16.57
CA LEU A 54 -15.80 5.55 17.04
C LEU A 54 -16.75 4.77 16.12
N ASP A 55 -17.69 5.45 15.50
CA ASP A 55 -18.63 4.92 14.53
C ASP A 55 -17.96 4.44 13.22
N SER A 56 -16.74 4.87 12.94
CA SER A 56 -15.95 4.38 11.82
C SER A 56 -15.41 2.95 12.04
N VAL A 57 -15.35 2.51 13.28
CA VAL A 57 -14.89 1.17 13.64
C VAL A 57 -16.04 0.28 14.12
N PHE A 58 -16.92 0.83 14.95
CA PHE A 58 -18.03 0.09 15.53
C PHE A 58 -19.36 0.70 15.12
N THR A 59 -20.33 -0.16 14.83
CA THR A 59 -21.71 0.29 14.59
C THR A 59 -22.33 0.78 15.90
N ALA A 60 -23.23 1.75 15.85
CA ALA A 60 -23.94 2.23 17.03
C ALA A 60 -24.70 1.13 17.76
N ALA A 61 -25.24 0.17 17.02
CA ALA A 61 -25.96 -0.97 17.58
C ALA A 61 -25.07 -1.92 18.38
N SER A 62 -23.77 -1.93 18.13
CA SER A 62 -22.82 -2.82 18.83
C SER A 62 -22.48 -2.35 20.23
N ARG A 63 -22.78 -1.08 20.57
CA ARG A 63 -22.54 -0.45 21.89
C ARG A 63 -21.16 -0.81 22.45
N PRO A 64 -20.07 -0.38 21.77
CA PRO A 64 -18.72 -0.72 22.17
C PRO A 64 -18.40 -0.19 23.56
N ARG A 65 -17.80 -1.02 24.38
CA ARG A 65 -17.37 -0.71 25.75
C ARG A 65 -15.93 -1.15 25.97
N HIS A 66 -15.25 -0.51 26.90
CA HIS A 66 -13.84 -0.79 27.22
C HIS A 66 -12.98 -0.76 25.96
N VAL A 67 -13.14 0.28 25.17
CA VAL A 67 -12.39 0.45 23.92
C VAL A 67 -10.92 0.67 24.23
N ARG A 68 -10.08 -0.10 23.60
CA ARG A 68 -8.62 -0.03 23.72
C ARG A 68 -8.00 0.00 22.35
N VAL A 69 -6.84 0.60 22.25
CA VAL A 69 -6.13 0.75 20.98
C VAL A 69 -4.66 0.42 21.14
N SER A 70 -4.08 -0.17 20.10
CA SER A 70 -2.64 -0.37 19.99
C SER A 70 -1.94 0.89 19.47
N PRO A 71 -0.63 1.02 19.67
CA PRO A 71 0.16 2.04 18.99
C PRO A 71 0.02 1.90 17.48
N PRO A 72 0.02 3.01 16.72
CA PRO A 72 -0.03 2.95 15.27
C PRO A 72 1.24 2.33 14.69
N ARG A 73 1.08 1.54 13.64
CA ARG A 73 2.17 0.97 12.85
C ARG A 73 2.05 1.42 11.41
N ARG A 74 3.17 1.57 10.74
CA ARG A 74 3.16 1.88 9.31
C ARG A 74 2.54 0.75 8.53
N GLU A 75 1.69 1.10 7.58
CA GLU A 75 1.13 0.16 6.63
C GLU A 75 2.24 -0.44 5.74
N ALA A 76 2.26 -1.76 5.58
CA ALA A 76 3.32 -2.45 4.85
C ALA A 76 3.34 -2.09 3.35
N ASN A 77 2.18 -1.86 2.76
CA ASN A 77 2.00 -1.66 1.31
C ASN A 77 1.39 -0.30 0.95
N GLY A 78 1.36 0.65 1.85
CA GLY A 78 0.74 1.96 1.63
C GLY A 78 1.42 3.08 2.40
N PRO A 79 0.97 4.34 2.17
CA PRO A 79 1.53 5.52 2.82
C PRO A 79 1.00 5.73 4.24
N GLY A 80 -0.03 5.00 4.63
CA GLY A 80 -0.78 5.21 5.85
C GLY A 80 -0.28 4.40 7.04
N TRP A 81 -1.18 4.25 7.99
CA TRP A 81 -0.95 3.60 9.26
C TRP A 81 -2.02 2.55 9.54
N THR A 82 -1.69 1.60 10.38
CA THR A 82 -2.64 0.63 10.93
C THR A 82 -2.62 0.66 12.44
N ALA A 83 -3.75 0.39 13.05
CA ALA A 83 -3.84 0.21 14.49
C ALA A 83 -4.87 -0.88 14.82
N CYS A 84 -4.59 -1.65 15.86
CA CYS A 84 -5.54 -2.62 16.37
C CYS A 84 -6.47 -1.95 17.37
N VAL A 85 -7.77 -2.19 17.26
CA VAL A 85 -8.80 -1.66 18.14
C VAL A 85 -9.58 -2.82 18.74
N LYS A 86 -9.67 -2.84 20.05
CA LYS A 86 -10.32 -3.89 20.82
C LYS A 86 -11.44 -3.31 21.68
N ALA A 87 -12.61 -3.92 21.66
CA ALA A 87 -13.73 -3.52 22.51
C ALA A 87 -14.67 -4.69 22.80
N GLU A 88 -15.39 -4.58 23.90
CA GLU A 88 -16.53 -5.43 24.16
C GLU A 88 -17.74 -4.91 23.38
N VAL A 89 -18.38 -5.80 22.62
CA VAL A 89 -19.51 -5.45 21.76
C VAL A 89 -20.71 -6.30 22.04
N THR A 90 -21.88 -5.79 21.69
CA THR A 90 -23.15 -6.51 21.77
C THR A 90 -23.76 -6.68 20.39
N SER A 91 -24.57 -7.71 20.23
CA SER A 91 -25.39 -7.90 19.02
C SER A 91 -26.55 -6.91 18.98
N VAL A 92 -27.20 -6.80 17.82
CA VAL A 92 -28.40 -5.95 17.63
C VAL A 92 -29.56 -6.30 18.59
N VAL A 93 -29.60 -7.51 19.10
CA VAL A 93 -30.60 -7.98 20.08
C VAL A 93 -30.13 -7.85 21.54
N GLY A 94 -29.00 -7.18 21.76
CA GLY A 94 -28.45 -6.92 23.09
C GLY A 94 -27.67 -8.05 23.73
N ARG A 95 -27.35 -9.12 22.97
CA ARG A 95 -26.52 -10.23 23.47
C ARG A 95 -25.04 -9.85 23.42
N SER A 96 -24.32 -10.09 24.50
CA SER A 96 -22.86 -9.92 24.52
C SER A 96 -22.17 -10.83 23.51
N LEU A 97 -21.34 -10.26 22.66
CA LEU A 97 -20.49 -10.97 21.71
C LEU A 97 -19.05 -11.11 22.21
N GLY A 98 -18.77 -10.64 23.44
CA GLY A 98 -17.45 -10.60 24.01
C GLY A 98 -16.55 -9.54 23.39
N THR A 99 -15.25 -9.72 23.57
CA THR A 99 -14.24 -8.79 23.03
C THR A 99 -13.99 -9.09 21.56
N GLN A 100 -14.11 -8.07 20.72
CA GLN A 100 -13.80 -8.12 19.30
C GLN A 100 -12.61 -7.23 18.99
N THR A 101 -11.77 -7.67 18.08
CA THR A 101 -10.58 -6.94 17.64
C THR A 101 -10.71 -6.61 16.17
N TYR A 102 -10.41 -5.36 15.83
CA TYR A 102 -10.40 -4.86 14.47
C TYR A 102 -9.03 -4.26 14.13
N LEU A 103 -8.61 -4.45 12.89
CA LEU A 103 -7.49 -3.73 12.33
C LEU A 103 -8.04 -2.54 11.55
N ALA A 104 -7.74 -1.34 12.01
CA ALA A 104 -8.11 -0.10 11.34
C ALA A 104 -6.96 0.38 10.45
N THR A 105 -7.28 0.77 9.22
CA THR A 105 -6.35 1.42 8.29
C THR A 105 -6.62 2.90 8.30
N ILE A 106 -5.57 3.70 8.53
CA ILE A 106 -5.66 5.15 8.72
C ILE A 106 -4.77 5.82 7.68
N SER A 107 -5.32 6.80 6.98
CA SER A 107 -4.54 7.65 6.06
C SER A 107 -5.13 9.06 6.02
N GLY A 108 -4.26 10.07 5.98
CA GLY A 108 -4.69 11.46 5.98
C GLY A 108 -5.51 11.87 7.21
N GLY A 109 -5.30 11.23 8.36
CA GLY A 109 -6.06 11.50 9.59
C GLY A 109 -7.48 10.94 9.57
N VAL A 110 -7.78 10.00 8.68
CA VAL A 110 -9.10 9.38 8.52
C VAL A 110 -8.98 7.86 8.60
N ILE A 111 -9.94 7.21 9.25
CA ILE A 111 -10.07 5.75 9.21
C ILE A 111 -10.71 5.38 7.88
N LEU A 112 -9.91 4.78 6.99
CA LEU A 112 -10.34 4.41 5.64
C LEU A 112 -11.06 3.08 5.60
N ASP A 113 -10.61 2.14 6.41
CA ASP A 113 -11.10 0.78 6.41
C ASP A 113 -10.91 0.13 7.78
N ARG A 114 -11.69 -0.90 8.01
CA ARG A 114 -11.58 -1.75 9.18
C ARG A 114 -11.85 -3.19 8.78
N ARG A 115 -11.13 -4.11 9.36
CA ARG A 115 -11.45 -5.54 9.25
C ARG A 115 -11.37 -6.22 10.61
N ARG A 116 -12.24 -7.16 10.84
CA ARG A 116 -12.15 -8.02 12.00
C ARG A 116 -10.93 -8.93 11.88
N VAL A 117 -10.19 -9.08 12.96
CA VAL A 117 -9.01 -9.95 13.01
C VAL A 117 -9.24 -11.13 13.92
N GLU A 118 -8.64 -12.26 13.54
CA GLU A 118 -8.67 -13.48 14.33
C GLU A 118 -7.55 -13.47 15.40
N ALA A 119 -7.62 -14.41 16.33
CA ALA A 119 -6.71 -14.47 17.48
C ALA A 119 -5.23 -14.67 17.13
N ASP A 120 -4.94 -15.19 15.96
CA ASP A 120 -3.59 -15.46 15.43
C ASP A 120 -3.01 -14.32 14.59
N ASP A 121 -3.74 -13.24 14.45
CA ASP A 121 -3.28 -12.06 13.72
C ASP A 121 -2.30 -11.23 14.59
N ASN A 122 -1.53 -10.34 13.95
CA ASN A 122 -0.53 -9.49 14.62
C ASN A 122 -1.11 -8.65 15.77
N CYS A 123 -2.40 -8.41 15.79
CA CYS A 123 -3.09 -7.70 16.85
C CYS A 123 -3.06 -8.43 18.21
N ALA A 124 -2.85 -9.74 18.24
CA ALA A 124 -2.80 -10.50 19.48
C ALA A 124 -1.59 -10.15 20.35
N SER A 125 -0.48 -9.75 19.74
CA SER A 125 0.78 -9.42 20.43
C SER A 125 0.95 -7.93 20.74
N GLU A 126 -0.03 -7.09 20.41
CA GLU A 126 0.04 -5.65 20.63
C GLU A 126 -0.22 -5.28 22.11
N THR A 127 0.35 -4.16 22.51
CA THR A 127 0.03 -3.53 23.80
C THR A 127 -1.15 -2.57 23.60
N TYR A 128 -2.17 -2.71 24.42
CA TYR A 128 -3.39 -1.91 24.30
C TYR A 128 -3.50 -0.88 25.41
N GLU A 129 -3.96 0.29 25.06
CA GLU A 129 -4.29 1.39 25.98
C GLU A 129 -5.74 1.80 25.83
N ALA A 130 -6.39 2.11 26.95
CA ALA A 130 -7.75 2.65 26.94
C ALA A 130 -7.79 4.03 26.25
N ILE A 131 -8.86 4.28 25.52
CA ILE A 131 -9.09 5.60 24.92
C ILE A 131 -9.77 6.57 25.90
#